data_aa6434aa1f6d94d985b42af9aa37a473
#
_entry.id   aa6434aa1f6d94d985b42af9aa37a473
#
_cell.length_a   1.000
_cell.length_b   1.000
_cell.length_c   1.000
_cell.angle_alpha   90.00
_cell.angle_beta   90.00
_cell.angle_gamma   90.00
#
_symmetry.space_group_name_H-M   'P 1'
#
loop_
_entity.id
_entity.type
_entity.pdbx_description
1 polymer ?
#
loop_
_entity_poly.entity_id
_entity_poly.type
_entity_poly.pdbx_seq_one_letter_code
_entity_poly.pdbx_strand_id
1 'polypeptide(L)'
;MIIEPTNNKTNGKRLVTQQSVNTAIKSICNIMRRSNCAGALQYVPELTWILFLRILDEKETREAEEAEAVGADYTPSLETPYRWQDWAAPGGPKRKELQNGALGAFFNFVNGYTNEKGERVGLLPHLRTLKERPNATARQKVISEIMSSVERTRIDTERNFLDVLDKVHELSSDNVDPTHVFTLSQVYEGLLLKMGEKGNDGGQFFTPRQIIKAMVKVIDPKIGETVYDPGCGTGGFLAQAFEHMAGPNNTNITSADELETLKSRTFYGREKDNAIYPIGLANLILHSIDEPHIWHGNTLTGAETYGGLFQGAPALYDVVLMNPPFGGKEGKDAQTRFAYKTGATQVLFLQHVIDSLKPGGRCGIVLDEGVLFRTNENAFVQTKRKLLDDCDLWCILSLPPGTFVNAGAGVKANLLFFTKGQPTEKTWYYDLSDIKVGKKTPLTLEKFEEFFRLLPERGDNERSWTITRQHIEAKNYDLKAVNPHAKNTEDTRTPEELLDLIEAKGREVSETLAALRKS
;
A
#
# COMPACT_ATOMS: atom_id res chain seq x y z
N MET A 1 6.59 49.39 -27.30
CA MET A 1 5.54 48.49 -27.82
C MET A 1 5.60 47.25 -26.91
N ILE A 2 4.74 47.28 -25.90
CA ILE A 2 4.72 46.25 -24.84
C ILE A 2 3.87 45.11 -25.39
N ILE A 3 4.48 43.90 -25.53
CA ILE A 3 3.78 42.70 -25.96
C ILE A 3 3.15 42.07 -24.70
N GLU A 4 1.85 42.11 -24.61
CA GLU A 4 1.09 41.41 -23.58
C GLU A 4 1.20 39.87 -23.81
N PRO A 5 1.36 39.06 -22.76
CA PRO A 5 1.34 37.62 -22.90
C PRO A 5 -0.08 37.14 -23.16
N THR A 6 -0.32 36.47 -24.27
CA THR A 6 -1.57 35.82 -24.64
C THR A 6 -1.91 34.70 -23.65
N ASN A 7 -2.88 34.98 -22.81
CA ASN A 7 -3.45 34.09 -21.80
C ASN A 7 -4.35 33.03 -22.50
N ASN A 8 -3.78 31.89 -22.87
CA ASN A 8 -4.55 30.77 -23.41
C ASN A 8 -5.10 29.93 -22.25
N LYS A 9 -6.18 30.43 -21.64
CA LYS A 9 -6.97 29.67 -20.66
C LYS A 9 -7.71 28.56 -21.38
N THR A 10 -7.15 27.36 -21.37
CA THR A 10 -7.93 26.13 -21.60
C THR A 10 -8.91 25.97 -20.43
N ASN A 11 -10.22 26.02 -20.76
CA ASN A 11 -11.32 25.81 -19.81
C ASN A 11 -11.40 24.36 -19.33
N GLY A 12 -10.39 23.85 -18.62
CA GLY A 12 -10.46 22.62 -17.88
C GLY A 12 -11.26 22.84 -16.59
N LYS A 13 -12.35 22.11 -16.37
CA LYS A 13 -13.03 22.11 -15.07
C LYS A 13 -12.04 21.73 -13.98
N ARG A 14 -11.71 22.65 -13.07
CA ARG A 14 -10.89 22.37 -11.88
C ARG A 14 -11.46 21.17 -11.12
N LEU A 15 -10.65 20.14 -10.92
CA LEU A 15 -10.99 18.97 -10.10
C LEU A 15 -10.78 19.34 -8.62
N VAL A 16 -11.75 20.02 -8.03
CA VAL A 16 -11.64 20.64 -6.69
C VAL A 16 -11.95 19.64 -5.56
N THR A 17 -12.48 18.45 -5.85
CA THR A 17 -12.91 17.51 -4.80
C THR A 17 -12.50 16.07 -5.14
N GLN A 18 -12.32 15.25 -4.09
CA GLN A 18 -12.14 13.78 -4.22
C GLN A 18 -13.22 13.15 -5.12
N GLN A 19 -14.43 13.70 -5.11
CA GLN A 19 -15.53 13.21 -5.94
C GLN A 19 -15.31 13.51 -7.43
N SER A 20 -14.72 14.65 -7.79
CA SER A 20 -14.43 15.01 -9.18
C SER A 20 -13.30 14.14 -9.74
N VAL A 21 -12.27 13.85 -8.95
CA VAL A 21 -11.18 12.92 -9.27
C VAL A 21 -11.72 11.51 -9.48
N ASN A 22 -12.54 11.00 -8.55
CA ASN A 22 -13.17 9.69 -8.69
C ASN A 22 -14.04 9.58 -9.95
N THR A 23 -14.69 10.68 -10.34
CA THR A 23 -15.51 10.75 -11.56
C THR A 23 -14.64 10.68 -12.82
N ALA A 24 -13.51 11.41 -12.84
CA ALA A 24 -12.54 11.37 -13.95
C ALA A 24 -11.98 9.94 -14.13
N ILE A 25 -11.53 9.32 -13.04
CA ILE A 25 -11.05 7.92 -13.06
C ILE A 25 -12.13 6.96 -13.55
N LYS A 26 -13.37 7.11 -13.07
CA LYS A 26 -14.48 6.28 -13.53
C LYS A 26 -14.71 6.42 -15.03
N SER A 27 -14.56 7.63 -15.57
CA SER A 27 -14.64 7.90 -17.01
C SER A 27 -13.53 7.16 -17.77
N ILE A 28 -12.27 7.27 -17.33
CA ILE A 28 -11.13 6.56 -17.92
C ILE A 28 -11.37 5.04 -17.90
N CYS A 29 -11.73 4.48 -16.75
CA CYS A 29 -12.02 3.06 -16.62
C CYS A 29 -13.16 2.60 -17.54
N ASN A 30 -14.15 3.46 -17.83
CA ASN A 30 -15.23 3.13 -18.76
C ASN A 30 -14.73 3.05 -20.21
N ILE A 31 -13.82 3.92 -20.63
CA ILE A 31 -13.17 3.84 -21.95
C ILE A 31 -12.38 2.54 -22.05
N MET A 32 -11.56 2.23 -21.05
CA MET A 32 -10.75 1.02 -21.02
C MET A 32 -11.58 -0.26 -21.07
N ARG A 33 -12.72 -0.31 -20.37
CA ARG A 33 -13.64 -1.46 -20.42
C ARG A 33 -14.23 -1.73 -21.82
N ARG A 34 -14.38 -0.69 -22.65
CA ARG A 34 -14.80 -0.83 -24.05
C ARG A 34 -13.70 -1.38 -24.95
N SER A 35 -12.46 -1.46 -24.43
CA SER A 35 -11.26 -1.82 -25.15
C SER A 35 -10.54 -3.01 -24.50
N ASN A 36 -11.28 -4.10 -24.25
CA ASN A 36 -10.73 -5.36 -23.74
C ASN A 36 -10.10 -5.30 -22.32
N CYS A 37 -10.23 -4.18 -21.62
CA CYS A 37 -9.80 -4.03 -20.22
C CYS A 37 -11.01 -4.07 -19.28
N ALA A 38 -11.70 -5.23 -19.19
CA ALA A 38 -12.99 -5.34 -18.51
C ALA A 38 -12.88 -5.44 -16.98
N GLY A 39 -11.86 -6.09 -16.45
CA GLY A 39 -11.64 -6.34 -15.03
C GLY A 39 -10.62 -5.41 -14.37
N ALA A 40 -10.71 -5.26 -13.05
CA ALA A 40 -9.76 -4.45 -12.27
C ALA A 40 -8.31 -4.93 -12.44
N LEU A 41 -8.09 -6.24 -12.45
CA LEU A 41 -6.79 -6.87 -12.70
C LEU A 41 -6.20 -6.57 -14.09
N GLN A 42 -7.02 -6.08 -15.02
CA GLN A 42 -6.59 -5.71 -16.37
C GLN A 42 -6.34 -4.20 -16.49
N TYR A 43 -7.30 -3.36 -16.04
CA TYR A 43 -7.18 -1.92 -16.24
C TYR A 43 -6.27 -1.22 -15.20
N VAL A 44 -6.08 -1.80 -14.01
CA VAL A 44 -5.22 -1.14 -13.02
C VAL A 44 -3.74 -1.19 -13.43
N PRO A 45 -3.15 -2.33 -13.81
CA PRO A 45 -1.77 -2.33 -14.32
C PRO A 45 -1.61 -1.43 -15.54
N GLU A 46 -2.60 -1.41 -16.45
CA GLU A 46 -2.57 -0.58 -17.64
C GLU A 46 -2.60 0.91 -17.30
N LEU A 47 -3.50 1.33 -16.43
CA LEU A 47 -3.59 2.72 -16.01
C LEU A 47 -2.41 3.15 -15.14
N THR A 48 -1.80 2.21 -14.41
CA THR A 48 -0.61 2.45 -13.57
C THR A 48 0.53 3.06 -14.37
N TRP A 49 0.98 2.40 -15.44
CA TRP A 49 2.12 2.90 -16.20
C TRP A 49 1.79 4.20 -16.95
N ILE A 50 0.54 4.36 -17.42
CA ILE A 50 0.11 5.59 -18.09
C ILE A 50 0.11 6.78 -17.12
N LEU A 51 -0.50 6.63 -15.95
CA LEU A 51 -0.48 7.65 -14.89
C LEU A 51 0.93 7.93 -14.39
N PHE A 52 1.72 6.88 -14.19
CA PHE A 52 3.10 7.02 -13.76
C PHE A 52 3.91 7.92 -14.71
N LEU A 53 3.85 7.68 -16.03
CA LEU A 53 4.57 8.50 -17.00
C LEU A 53 4.07 9.94 -17.02
N ARG A 54 2.76 10.16 -16.85
CA ARG A 54 2.20 11.52 -16.79
C ARG A 54 2.71 12.30 -15.57
N ILE A 55 2.74 11.64 -14.41
CA ILE A 55 3.15 12.26 -13.15
C ILE A 55 4.67 12.46 -13.12
N LEU A 56 5.42 11.49 -13.64
CA LEU A 56 6.87 11.63 -13.81
C LEU A 56 7.21 12.88 -14.64
N ASP A 57 6.52 13.08 -15.75
CA ASP A 57 6.72 14.24 -16.63
C ASP A 57 6.44 15.58 -15.92
N GLU A 58 5.35 15.66 -15.12
CA GLU A 58 5.06 16.85 -14.31
C GLU A 58 6.12 17.12 -13.23
N LYS A 59 6.56 16.03 -12.56
CA LYS A 59 7.59 16.12 -11.54
C LYS A 59 8.90 16.61 -12.13
N GLU A 60 9.35 16.01 -13.23
CA GLU A 60 10.60 16.38 -13.92
C GLU A 60 10.53 17.78 -14.51
N THR A 61 9.37 18.24 -14.97
CA THR A 61 9.18 19.62 -15.43
C THR A 61 9.40 20.61 -14.28
N ARG A 62 8.83 20.36 -13.11
CA ARG A 62 9.05 21.21 -11.92
C ARG A 62 10.51 21.19 -11.44
N GLU A 63 11.10 20.00 -11.38
CA GLU A 63 12.53 19.86 -11.01
C GLU A 63 13.45 20.64 -11.97
N ALA A 64 13.12 20.65 -13.27
CA ALA A 64 13.85 21.44 -14.27
C ALA A 64 13.68 22.95 -14.07
N GLU A 65 12.45 23.42 -13.80
CA GLU A 65 12.17 24.83 -13.49
C GLU A 65 12.87 25.29 -12.20
N GLU A 66 12.87 24.46 -11.16
CA GLU A 66 13.57 24.72 -9.90
C GLU A 66 15.09 24.78 -10.10
N ALA A 67 15.67 23.87 -10.90
CA ALA A 67 17.08 23.88 -11.24
C ALA A 67 17.47 25.13 -12.04
N GLU A 68 16.66 25.51 -13.05
CA GLU A 68 16.86 26.73 -13.83
C GLU A 68 16.85 27.98 -12.94
N ALA A 69 15.93 28.05 -11.99
CA ALA A 69 15.80 29.17 -11.05
C ALA A 69 17.05 29.41 -10.19
N VAL A 70 17.84 28.35 -9.93
CA VAL A 70 19.09 28.43 -9.17
C VAL A 70 20.33 28.33 -10.06
N GLY A 71 20.17 28.30 -11.39
CA GLY A 71 21.26 28.22 -12.36
C GLY A 71 21.97 26.86 -12.40
N ALA A 72 21.29 25.80 -12.03
CA ALA A 72 21.79 24.42 -12.06
C ALA A 72 21.34 23.68 -13.34
N ASP A 73 22.15 22.76 -13.82
CA ASP A 73 21.80 21.88 -14.93
C ASP A 73 20.85 20.78 -14.46
N TYR A 74 19.83 20.51 -15.27
CA TYR A 74 18.89 19.40 -15.05
C TYR A 74 18.88 18.44 -16.24
N THR A 75 18.95 17.14 -15.97
CA THR A 75 18.84 16.11 -16.99
C THR A 75 17.63 15.23 -16.71
N PRO A 76 16.60 15.23 -17.57
CA PRO A 76 15.42 14.40 -17.39
C PRO A 76 15.76 12.91 -17.51
N SER A 77 14.99 12.05 -16.84
CA SER A 77 15.17 10.59 -16.91
C SER A 77 14.83 10.02 -18.29
N LEU A 78 13.92 10.68 -19.01
CA LEU A 78 13.51 10.31 -20.36
C LEU A 78 13.92 11.39 -21.37
N GLU A 79 14.51 10.94 -22.45
CA GLU A 79 14.87 11.79 -23.59
C GLU A 79 13.74 11.90 -24.62
N THR A 80 13.76 12.93 -25.46
CA THR A 80 12.90 13.03 -26.65
C THR A 80 13.19 11.84 -27.61
N PRO A 81 12.16 11.15 -28.16
CA PRO A 81 10.75 11.50 -28.16
C PRO A 81 9.90 10.74 -27.08
N TYR A 82 10.50 10.25 -26.01
CA TYR A 82 9.86 9.34 -25.05
C TYR A 82 9.23 10.05 -23.84
N ARG A 83 9.36 11.37 -23.74
CA ARG A 83 8.72 12.17 -22.69
C ARG A 83 7.23 12.29 -22.95
N TRP A 84 6.41 12.34 -21.90
CA TRP A 84 4.97 12.47 -22.03
C TRP A 84 4.53 13.61 -22.96
N GLN A 85 5.20 14.77 -22.85
CA GLN A 85 4.93 15.96 -23.66
C GLN A 85 5.17 15.72 -25.16
N ASP A 86 6.02 14.77 -25.53
CA ASP A 86 6.34 14.51 -26.92
C ASP A 86 5.30 13.63 -27.61
N TRP A 87 4.93 12.47 -26.96
CA TRP A 87 4.14 11.42 -27.62
C TRP A 87 2.72 11.28 -27.09
N ALA A 88 2.44 11.66 -25.83
CA ALA A 88 1.14 11.42 -25.17
C ALA A 88 0.27 12.69 -25.09
N ALA A 89 0.88 13.86 -24.85
CA ALA A 89 0.16 15.12 -24.76
C ALA A 89 -0.57 15.45 -26.08
N PRO A 90 -1.80 16.02 -26.05
CA PRO A 90 -2.58 16.34 -27.27
C PRO A 90 -1.83 17.22 -28.27
N GLY A 91 -0.96 18.12 -27.78
CA GLY A 91 -0.13 19.01 -28.58
C GLY A 91 1.24 18.46 -28.98
N GLY A 92 1.59 17.26 -28.52
CA GLY A 92 2.93 16.68 -28.61
C GLY A 92 3.46 16.55 -30.05
N PRO A 93 4.71 16.92 -30.33
CA PRO A 93 5.26 16.88 -31.69
C PRO A 93 5.29 15.44 -32.23
N LYS A 94 5.72 14.47 -31.42
CA LYS A 94 5.73 13.07 -31.82
C LYS A 94 4.34 12.50 -32.02
N ARG A 95 3.38 12.89 -31.16
CA ARG A 95 1.97 12.49 -31.33
C ARG A 95 1.40 12.96 -32.66
N LYS A 96 1.62 14.23 -33.03
CA LYS A 96 1.17 14.79 -34.32
C LYS A 96 1.81 14.08 -35.51
N GLU A 97 3.11 13.83 -35.45
CA GLU A 97 3.82 13.06 -36.48
C GLU A 97 3.17 11.67 -36.68
N LEU A 98 2.95 10.93 -35.59
CA LEU A 98 2.40 9.58 -35.63
C LEU A 98 0.94 9.54 -36.10
N GLN A 99 0.12 10.51 -35.70
CA GLN A 99 -1.27 10.60 -36.14
C GLN A 99 -1.42 10.97 -37.63
N ASN A 100 -0.45 11.71 -38.19
CA ASN A 100 -0.41 12.04 -39.61
C ASN A 100 0.34 10.98 -40.46
N GLY A 101 0.89 9.97 -39.81
CA GLY A 101 1.66 8.89 -40.43
C GLY A 101 0.78 7.76 -40.97
N ALA A 102 1.42 6.61 -41.20
CA ALA A 102 0.72 5.41 -41.65
C ALA A 102 -0.27 4.89 -40.58
N LEU A 103 -1.30 4.21 -41.02
CA LEU A 103 -2.28 3.56 -40.12
C LEU A 103 -1.56 2.63 -39.12
N GLY A 104 -1.83 2.80 -37.83
CA GLY A 104 -1.19 2.03 -36.76
C GLY A 104 0.20 2.53 -36.35
N ALA A 105 0.70 3.62 -36.92
CA ALA A 105 2.03 4.18 -36.56
C ALA A 105 2.13 4.51 -35.07
N PHE A 106 1.05 5.00 -34.45
CA PHE A 106 1.00 5.32 -33.03
C PHE A 106 1.16 4.07 -32.16
N PHE A 107 0.40 3.01 -32.44
CA PHE A 107 0.54 1.74 -31.72
C PHE A 107 1.88 1.06 -31.95
N ASN A 108 2.43 1.15 -33.15
CA ASN A 108 3.77 0.66 -33.45
C ASN A 108 4.83 1.39 -32.61
N PHE A 109 4.73 2.71 -32.50
CA PHE A 109 5.63 3.49 -31.64
C PHE A 109 5.47 3.09 -30.18
N VAL A 110 4.25 2.94 -29.66
CA VAL A 110 4.01 2.59 -28.25
C VAL A 110 4.45 1.17 -27.95
N ASN A 111 3.99 0.18 -28.70
CA ASN A 111 4.25 -1.24 -28.43
C ASN A 111 5.63 -1.72 -28.89
N GLY A 112 6.28 -0.94 -29.73
CA GLY A 112 7.54 -1.27 -30.37
C GLY A 112 7.36 -2.03 -31.69
N TYR A 113 8.30 -1.76 -32.58
CA TYR A 113 8.44 -2.41 -33.89
C TYR A 113 9.92 -2.79 -34.11
N THR A 114 10.14 -3.67 -35.08
CA THR A 114 11.52 -4.02 -35.48
C THR A 114 11.95 -3.08 -36.59
N ASN A 115 13.05 -2.34 -36.36
CA ASN A 115 13.62 -1.43 -37.36
C ASN A 115 14.39 -2.20 -38.46
N GLU A 116 14.90 -1.49 -39.44
CA GLU A 116 15.67 -2.06 -40.57
C GLU A 116 16.96 -2.78 -40.13
N LYS A 117 17.46 -2.47 -38.92
CA LYS A 117 18.64 -3.10 -38.34
C LYS A 117 18.32 -4.37 -37.52
N GLY A 118 17.03 -4.74 -37.43
CA GLY A 118 16.57 -5.87 -36.63
C GLY A 118 16.43 -5.57 -35.13
N GLU A 119 16.55 -4.30 -34.73
CA GLU A 119 16.43 -3.88 -33.33
C GLU A 119 14.96 -3.60 -32.97
N ARG A 120 14.54 -3.98 -31.76
CA ARG A 120 13.21 -3.64 -31.25
C ARG A 120 13.23 -2.23 -30.66
N VAL A 121 12.57 -1.29 -31.34
CA VAL A 121 12.51 0.12 -30.99
C VAL A 121 11.08 0.56 -30.68
N GLY A 122 10.91 1.67 -29.95
CA GLY A 122 9.61 2.24 -29.57
C GLY A 122 9.58 2.57 -28.09
N LEU A 123 8.44 3.08 -27.61
CA LEU A 123 8.28 3.56 -26.23
C LEU A 123 8.51 2.46 -25.19
N LEU A 124 7.65 1.42 -25.20
CA LEU A 124 7.72 0.36 -24.19
C LEU A 124 9.03 -0.44 -24.23
N PRO A 125 9.59 -0.82 -25.41
CA PRO A 125 10.93 -1.40 -25.47
C PRO A 125 12.00 -0.51 -24.87
N HIS A 126 12.01 0.78 -25.21
CA HIS A 126 12.96 1.75 -24.68
C HIS A 126 12.88 1.86 -23.15
N LEU A 127 11.68 2.01 -22.59
CA LEU A 127 11.51 2.15 -21.15
C LEU A 127 11.96 0.89 -20.38
N ARG A 128 11.69 -0.30 -20.91
CA ARG A 128 12.10 -1.56 -20.28
C ARG A 128 13.60 -1.79 -20.23
N THR A 129 14.35 -1.22 -21.17
CA THR A 129 15.80 -1.41 -21.28
C THR A 129 16.63 -0.28 -20.65
N LEU A 130 15.99 0.72 -20.04
CA LEU A 130 16.70 1.85 -19.41
C LEU A 130 17.73 1.41 -18.37
N LYS A 131 17.42 0.38 -17.55
CA LYS A 131 18.33 -0.16 -16.53
C LYS A 131 19.59 -0.82 -17.08
N GLU A 132 19.58 -1.20 -18.36
CA GLU A 132 20.70 -1.87 -19.05
C GLU A 132 21.74 -0.88 -19.56
N ARG A 133 21.44 0.42 -19.52
CA ARG A 133 22.36 1.47 -19.95
C ARG A 133 23.56 1.55 -19.00
N PRO A 134 24.79 1.75 -19.51
CA PRO A 134 26.02 1.76 -18.68
C PRO A 134 25.98 2.75 -17.51
N ASN A 135 25.28 3.88 -17.68
CA ASN A 135 25.19 4.96 -16.69
C ASN A 135 23.72 5.22 -16.27
N ALA A 136 22.90 4.15 -16.21
CA ALA A 136 21.51 4.28 -15.81
C ALA A 136 21.41 4.88 -14.40
N THR A 137 20.67 5.98 -14.27
CA THR A 137 20.37 6.59 -12.97
C THR A 137 19.47 5.69 -12.14
N ALA A 138 19.42 5.91 -10.82
CA ALA A 138 18.50 5.17 -9.94
C ALA A 138 17.05 5.28 -10.44
N ARG A 139 16.58 6.48 -10.80
CA ARG A 139 15.24 6.71 -11.34
C ARG A 139 15.01 5.95 -12.66
N GLN A 140 15.97 5.90 -13.58
CA GLN A 140 15.89 5.12 -14.82
C GLN A 140 15.76 3.61 -14.54
N LYS A 141 16.47 3.08 -13.56
CA LYS A 141 16.32 1.68 -13.11
C LYS A 141 14.92 1.40 -12.59
N VAL A 142 14.37 2.31 -11.77
CA VAL A 142 12.99 2.19 -11.25
C VAL A 142 11.95 2.26 -12.37
N ILE A 143 12.09 3.20 -13.32
CA ILE A 143 11.22 3.28 -14.51
C ILE A 143 11.24 1.96 -15.27
N SER A 144 12.43 1.41 -15.51
CA SER A 144 12.60 0.14 -16.22
C SER A 144 11.91 -1.03 -15.50
N GLU A 145 11.98 -1.06 -14.17
CA GLU A 145 11.30 -2.08 -13.35
C GLU A 145 9.77 -1.92 -13.36
N ILE A 146 9.26 -0.70 -13.28
CA ILE A 146 7.80 -0.44 -13.40
C ILE A 146 7.29 -0.93 -14.76
N MET A 147 8.07 -0.75 -15.82
CA MET A 147 7.72 -1.15 -17.18
C MET A 147 8.02 -2.63 -17.50
N SER A 148 8.71 -3.35 -16.63
CA SER A 148 9.21 -4.71 -16.90
C SER A 148 8.10 -5.70 -17.30
N SER A 149 6.91 -5.57 -16.72
CA SER A 149 5.74 -6.41 -16.98
C SER A 149 4.85 -5.90 -18.13
N VAL A 150 5.17 -4.74 -18.72
CA VAL A 150 4.36 -4.11 -19.77
C VAL A 150 4.96 -4.40 -21.15
N GLU A 151 4.56 -5.50 -21.77
CA GLU A 151 5.03 -5.85 -23.13
C GLU A 151 4.36 -5.03 -24.22
N ARG A 152 3.07 -4.77 -24.04
CA ARG A 152 2.23 -3.99 -24.95
C ARG A 152 1.03 -3.41 -24.22
N THR A 153 0.47 -2.31 -24.74
CA THR A 153 -0.82 -1.83 -24.23
C THR A 153 -1.93 -2.87 -24.43
N ARG A 154 -2.80 -2.98 -23.46
CA ARG A 154 -3.98 -3.87 -23.46
C ARG A 154 -5.20 -3.22 -24.13
N ILE A 155 -5.13 -1.90 -24.36
CA ILE A 155 -6.18 -1.16 -25.06
C ILE A 155 -6.09 -1.51 -26.54
N ASP A 156 -7.16 -2.07 -27.11
CA ASP A 156 -7.17 -2.72 -28.42
C ASP A 156 -7.34 -1.77 -29.60
N THR A 157 -7.82 -0.54 -29.38
CA THR A 157 -7.99 0.46 -30.42
C THR A 157 -7.19 1.73 -30.16
N GLU A 158 -6.52 2.24 -31.19
CA GLU A 158 -5.74 3.48 -31.13
C GLU A 158 -6.61 4.67 -30.66
N ARG A 159 -7.85 4.76 -31.16
CA ARG A 159 -8.79 5.81 -30.75
C ARG A 159 -9.06 5.78 -29.24
N ASN A 160 -9.41 4.62 -28.67
CA ASN A 160 -9.68 4.52 -27.25
C ASN A 160 -8.42 4.77 -26.41
N PHE A 161 -7.23 4.39 -26.93
CA PHE A 161 -5.97 4.66 -26.26
C PHE A 161 -5.69 6.17 -26.22
N LEU A 162 -5.88 6.88 -27.33
CA LEU A 162 -5.76 8.34 -27.39
C LEU A 162 -6.77 9.03 -26.46
N ASP A 163 -8.02 8.56 -26.42
CA ASP A 163 -9.05 9.08 -25.51
C ASP A 163 -8.63 8.89 -24.02
N VAL A 164 -7.98 7.77 -23.68
CA VAL A 164 -7.43 7.55 -22.33
C VAL A 164 -6.29 8.51 -22.04
N LEU A 165 -5.33 8.68 -22.97
CA LEU A 165 -4.21 9.60 -22.81
C LEU A 165 -4.69 11.04 -22.63
N ASP A 166 -5.69 11.48 -23.38
CA ASP A 166 -6.28 12.82 -23.28
C ASP A 166 -6.92 13.03 -21.91
N LYS A 167 -7.68 12.04 -21.41
CA LYS A 167 -8.26 12.10 -20.08
C LYS A 167 -7.23 12.07 -18.96
N VAL A 168 -6.16 11.33 -19.12
CA VAL A 168 -5.03 11.31 -18.17
C VAL A 168 -4.26 12.64 -18.23
N HIS A 169 -4.09 13.22 -19.41
CA HIS A 169 -3.45 14.53 -19.55
C HIS A 169 -4.23 15.67 -18.88
N GLU A 170 -5.58 15.58 -18.86
CA GLU A 170 -6.44 16.53 -18.13
C GLU A 170 -6.22 16.46 -16.59
N LEU A 171 -5.69 15.35 -16.07
CA LEU A 171 -5.33 15.18 -14.67
C LEU A 171 -3.97 15.86 -14.43
N SER A 172 -3.95 17.16 -14.20
CA SER A 172 -2.74 17.91 -13.88
C SER A 172 -2.79 18.49 -12.47
N SER A 173 -1.62 18.71 -11.87
CA SER A 173 -1.49 19.38 -10.57
C SER A 173 -2.01 20.81 -10.59
N ASP A 174 -1.98 21.49 -11.75
CA ASP A 174 -2.50 22.85 -11.92
C ASP A 174 -4.03 22.92 -11.87
N ASN A 175 -4.69 21.81 -12.19
CA ASN A 175 -6.15 21.67 -12.11
C ASN A 175 -6.64 21.20 -10.75
N VAL A 176 -5.72 20.92 -9.83
CA VAL A 176 -5.99 20.47 -8.47
C VAL A 176 -5.57 21.57 -7.50
N ASP A 177 -6.34 21.79 -6.46
CA ASP A 177 -6.04 22.75 -5.41
C ASP A 177 -4.64 22.45 -4.81
N PRO A 178 -3.69 23.43 -4.78
CA PRO A 178 -2.36 23.24 -4.20
C PRO A 178 -2.37 22.78 -2.73
N THR A 179 -3.46 23.02 -2.01
CA THR A 179 -3.67 22.48 -0.67
C THR A 179 -3.93 20.96 -0.66
N HIS A 180 -4.11 20.37 -1.85
CA HIS A 180 -4.35 18.95 -2.07
C HIS A 180 -3.20 18.31 -2.84
N VAL A 181 -1.96 18.46 -2.36
CA VAL A 181 -0.74 17.79 -2.88
C VAL A 181 -0.89 16.25 -3.02
N PHE A 182 -1.95 15.71 -2.44
CA PHE A 182 -2.32 14.31 -2.43
C PHE A 182 -3.02 13.78 -3.69
N THR A 183 -3.35 14.58 -4.66
CA THR A 183 -4.47 14.24 -5.55
C THR A 183 -4.14 13.13 -6.54
N LEU A 184 -2.94 13.06 -7.06
CA LEU A 184 -2.58 12.00 -8.02
C LEU A 184 -2.23 10.67 -7.31
N SER A 185 -1.55 10.72 -6.17
CA SER A 185 -1.35 9.55 -5.32
C SER A 185 -2.66 9.02 -4.76
N GLN A 186 -3.62 9.90 -4.39
CA GLN A 186 -4.96 9.49 -3.96
C GLN A 186 -5.80 8.90 -5.11
N VAL A 187 -5.64 9.40 -6.33
CA VAL A 187 -6.21 8.80 -7.56
C VAL A 187 -5.72 7.36 -7.69
N TYR A 188 -4.43 7.19 -7.56
CA TYR A 188 -3.78 5.90 -7.67
C TYR A 188 -4.21 4.95 -6.55
N GLU A 189 -4.21 5.40 -5.30
CA GLU A 189 -4.73 4.64 -4.17
C GLU A 189 -6.22 4.27 -4.32
N GLY A 190 -7.05 5.19 -4.83
CA GLY A 190 -8.45 4.91 -5.13
C GLY A 190 -8.63 3.82 -6.19
N LEU A 191 -7.70 3.71 -7.14
CA LEU A 191 -7.66 2.59 -8.10
C LEU A 191 -7.23 1.29 -7.42
N LEU A 192 -6.22 1.33 -6.58
CA LEU A 192 -5.74 0.19 -5.82
C LEU A 192 -6.82 -0.37 -4.88
N LEU A 193 -7.55 0.50 -4.17
CA LEU A 193 -8.68 0.09 -3.34
C LEU A 193 -9.76 -0.63 -4.15
N LYS A 194 -10.05 -0.20 -5.39
CA LYS A 194 -10.99 -0.90 -6.27
C LYS A 194 -10.51 -2.27 -6.75
N MET A 195 -9.20 -2.51 -6.81
CA MET A 195 -8.66 -3.85 -7.01
C MET A 195 -9.00 -4.77 -5.85
N GLY A 196 -8.76 -4.31 -4.61
CA GLY A 196 -9.04 -5.07 -3.40
C GLY A 196 -10.53 -5.40 -3.21
N GLU A 197 -11.44 -4.51 -3.64
CA GLU A 197 -12.89 -4.69 -3.46
C GLU A 197 -13.52 -5.77 -4.35
N LYS A 198 -12.90 -6.16 -5.46
CA LYS A 198 -13.54 -6.97 -6.51
C LYS A 198 -12.92 -8.34 -6.77
N GLY A 199 -11.80 -8.68 -6.15
CA GLY A 199 -11.12 -9.95 -6.42
C GLY A 199 -10.94 -10.79 -5.18
N ASN A 200 -11.31 -12.09 -5.25
CA ASN A 200 -10.99 -13.05 -4.18
C ASN A 200 -9.48 -13.19 -3.96
N ASP A 201 -8.65 -12.82 -4.93
CA ASP A 201 -7.19 -12.94 -4.88
C ASP A 201 -6.46 -11.59 -4.69
N GLY A 202 -7.14 -10.46 -4.94
CA GLY A 202 -6.53 -9.13 -4.83
C GLY A 202 -6.53 -8.55 -3.41
N GLY A 203 -7.38 -9.03 -2.53
CA GLY A 203 -7.57 -8.50 -1.19
C GLY A 203 -6.38 -8.73 -0.24
N GLN A 204 -5.58 -9.76 -0.49
CA GLN A 204 -4.40 -10.06 0.33
C GLN A 204 -3.26 -9.03 0.18
N PHE A 205 -3.30 -8.18 -0.85
CA PHE A 205 -2.27 -7.17 -1.12
C PHE A 205 -2.58 -5.80 -0.50
N PHE A 206 -3.75 -5.63 0.12
CA PHE A 206 -4.19 -4.32 0.62
C PHE A 206 -4.42 -4.31 2.13
N THR A 207 -3.71 -3.45 2.80
CA THR A 207 -3.98 -3.09 4.20
C THR A 207 -4.90 -1.87 4.24
N PRO A 208 -6.00 -1.90 5.02
CA PRO A 208 -6.87 -0.73 5.16
C PRO A 208 -6.06 0.50 5.61
N ARG A 209 -6.25 1.64 4.91
CA ARG A 209 -5.44 2.85 5.13
C ARG A 209 -5.45 3.33 6.58
N GLN A 210 -6.57 3.19 7.29
CA GLN A 210 -6.67 3.61 8.69
C GLN A 210 -5.81 2.74 9.61
N ILE A 211 -5.62 1.46 9.28
CA ILE A 211 -4.71 0.56 9.99
C ILE A 211 -3.26 0.99 9.74
N ILE A 212 -2.89 1.26 8.48
CA ILE A 212 -1.56 1.77 8.14
C ILE A 212 -1.25 3.04 8.92
N LYS A 213 -2.17 4.03 8.90
CA LYS A 213 -2.02 5.30 9.62
C LYS A 213 -1.90 5.11 11.12
N ALA A 214 -2.71 4.22 11.70
CA ALA A 214 -2.64 3.93 13.14
C ALA A 214 -1.31 3.29 13.51
N MET A 215 -0.84 2.29 12.75
CA MET A 215 0.43 1.62 13.01
C MET A 215 1.63 2.55 12.86
N VAL A 216 1.67 3.35 11.78
CA VAL A 216 2.74 4.33 11.56
C VAL A 216 2.77 5.37 12.68
N LYS A 217 1.60 5.88 13.11
CA LYS A 217 1.50 6.83 14.24
C LYS A 217 2.01 6.24 15.56
N VAL A 218 1.74 4.96 15.82
CA VAL A 218 2.18 4.26 17.06
C VAL A 218 3.68 4.00 17.05
N ILE A 219 4.22 3.53 15.93
CA ILE A 219 5.65 3.24 15.76
C ILE A 219 6.47 4.53 15.67
N ASP A 220 5.88 5.59 15.11
CA ASP A 220 6.44 6.92 15.04
C ASP A 220 7.86 6.96 14.46
N PRO A 221 8.06 6.50 13.20
CA PRO A 221 9.36 6.52 12.55
C PRO A 221 9.88 7.95 12.37
N LYS A 222 11.19 8.14 12.55
CA LYS A 222 11.87 9.45 12.51
C LYS A 222 12.81 9.57 11.31
N ILE A 223 13.02 10.79 10.82
CA ILE A 223 14.00 11.07 9.77
C ILE A 223 15.39 10.56 10.23
N GLY A 224 16.07 9.84 9.36
CA GLY A 224 17.34 9.18 9.67
C GLY A 224 17.23 7.71 10.06
N GLU A 225 16.03 7.22 10.38
CA GLU A 225 15.78 5.79 10.61
C GLU A 225 15.47 5.07 9.30
N THR A 226 15.83 3.80 9.19
CA THR A 226 15.49 2.92 8.08
C THR A 226 14.18 2.19 8.34
N VAL A 227 13.26 2.22 7.38
CA VAL A 227 11.94 1.56 7.46
C VAL A 227 11.88 0.39 6.48
N TYR A 228 11.47 -0.78 6.97
CA TYR A 228 11.41 -2.01 6.19
C TYR A 228 10.04 -2.66 6.23
N ASP A 229 9.57 -3.09 5.05
CA ASP A 229 8.37 -3.92 4.88
C ASP A 229 8.73 -5.18 4.06
N PRO A 230 8.87 -6.36 4.68
CA PRO A 230 9.27 -7.59 4.01
C PRO A 230 8.21 -8.23 3.10
N GLY A 231 7.04 -7.64 2.99
CA GLY A 231 5.95 -8.02 2.09
C GLY A 231 5.15 -6.80 1.69
N CYS A 232 5.84 -5.83 1.04
CA CYS A 232 5.36 -4.44 0.95
C CYS A 232 4.14 -4.26 0.04
N GLY A 233 3.79 -5.25 -0.77
CA GLY A 233 2.63 -5.14 -1.65
C GLY A 233 2.71 -3.88 -2.51
N THR A 234 1.70 -3.03 -2.38
CA THR A 234 1.63 -1.73 -3.08
C THR A 234 2.45 -0.61 -2.42
N GLY A 235 3.25 -0.90 -1.42
CA GLY A 235 4.10 0.08 -0.73
C GLY A 235 3.37 0.98 0.28
N GLY A 236 2.17 0.62 0.70
CA GLY A 236 1.33 1.48 1.53
C GLY A 236 1.94 1.89 2.88
N PHE A 237 2.62 0.99 3.58
CA PHE A 237 3.32 1.32 4.83
C PHE A 237 4.49 2.27 4.60
N LEU A 238 5.29 2.03 3.56
CA LEU A 238 6.46 2.84 3.24
C LEU A 238 6.05 4.25 2.83
N ALA A 239 5.03 4.39 1.98
CA ALA A 239 4.48 5.67 1.56
C ALA A 239 3.92 6.46 2.76
N GLN A 240 3.15 5.81 3.65
CA GLN A 240 2.60 6.46 4.83
C GLN A 240 3.68 6.83 5.87
N ALA A 241 4.75 6.04 5.98
CA ALA A 241 5.89 6.38 6.82
C ALA A 241 6.62 7.62 6.29
N PHE A 242 6.79 7.75 4.95
CA PHE A 242 7.30 8.97 4.33
C PHE A 242 6.45 10.19 4.71
N GLU A 243 5.12 10.10 4.50
CA GLU A 243 4.20 11.20 4.83
C GLU A 243 4.27 11.59 6.31
N HIS A 244 4.37 10.60 7.20
CA HIS A 244 4.49 10.83 8.64
C HIS A 244 5.78 11.54 9.01
N MET A 245 6.92 11.07 8.48
CA MET A 245 8.24 11.66 8.73
C MET A 245 8.34 13.07 8.19
N ALA A 246 7.89 13.29 6.93
CA ALA A 246 7.93 14.59 6.27
C ALA A 246 7.01 15.62 6.95
N GLY A 247 5.91 15.17 7.54
CA GLY A 247 4.88 16.02 8.11
C GLY A 247 4.01 16.73 7.06
N PRO A 248 2.95 17.44 7.50
CA PRO A 248 2.10 18.20 6.60
C PRO A 248 2.93 19.24 5.81
N ASN A 249 2.83 19.22 4.47
CA ASN A 249 3.59 20.13 3.61
C ASN A 249 5.11 20.11 3.86
N ASN A 250 5.65 18.95 4.21
CA ASN A 250 7.08 18.74 4.52
C ASN A 250 7.62 19.59 5.68
N THR A 251 6.78 19.98 6.63
CA THR A 251 7.16 20.88 7.73
C THR A 251 8.19 20.29 8.69
N ASN A 252 8.36 18.98 8.70
CA ASN A 252 9.35 18.31 9.56
C ASN A 252 10.75 18.21 8.91
N ILE A 253 10.87 18.53 7.61
CA ILE A 253 12.14 18.52 6.89
C ILE A 253 12.82 19.86 7.07
N THR A 254 13.97 19.87 7.72
CA THR A 254 14.71 21.08 8.10
C THR A 254 15.96 21.34 7.25
N SER A 255 16.39 20.34 6.47
CA SER A 255 17.59 20.45 5.64
C SER A 255 17.48 19.67 4.33
N ALA A 256 18.32 20.01 3.36
CA ALA A 256 18.42 19.28 2.09
C ALA A 256 18.90 17.83 2.30
N ASP A 257 19.76 17.56 3.28
CA ASP A 257 20.24 16.21 3.58
C ASP A 257 19.12 15.33 4.18
N GLU A 258 18.26 15.88 5.03
CA GLU A 258 17.08 15.19 5.53
C GLU A 258 16.11 14.83 4.40
N LEU A 259 15.88 15.77 3.46
CA LEU A 259 15.05 15.51 2.27
C LEU A 259 15.66 14.41 1.40
N GLU A 260 16.95 14.48 1.13
CA GLU A 260 17.67 13.47 0.35
C GLU A 260 17.66 12.10 1.06
N THR A 261 17.82 12.09 2.37
CA THR A 261 17.74 10.87 3.18
C THR A 261 16.36 10.20 3.06
N LEU A 262 15.28 10.98 3.18
CA LEU A 262 13.93 10.48 3.00
C LEU A 262 13.66 9.96 1.59
N LYS A 263 14.19 10.63 0.56
CA LYS A 263 13.96 10.27 -0.84
C LYS A 263 14.73 9.02 -1.30
N SER A 264 15.92 8.77 -0.73
CA SER A 264 16.85 7.81 -1.30
C SER A 264 17.45 6.78 -0.34
N ARG A 265 17.35 6.95 1.00
CA ARG A 265 18.10 6.11 1.96
C ARG A 265 17.25 5.50 3.08
N THR A 266 15.94 5.73 3.09
CA THR A 266 15.06 5.41 4.22
C THR A 266 14.21 4.15 4.00
N PHE A 267 13.69 3.92 2.79
CA PHE A 267 12.60 2.96 2.56
C PHE A 267 13.05 1.72 1.82
N TYR A 268 12.86 0.57 2.48
CA TYR A 268 13.25 -0.74 2.01
C TYR A 268 12.05 -1.68 2.03
N GLY A 269 11.95 -2.56 1.02
CA GLY A 269 10.85 -3.50 0.97
C GLY A 269 11.17 -4.75 0.16
N ARG A 270 10.29 -5.75 0.26
CA ARG A 270 10.34 -6.94 -0.58
C ARG A 270 8.96 -7.29 -1.10
N GLU A 271 8.87 -7.63 -2.37
CA GLU A 271 7.62 -8.08 -2.99
C GLU A 271 7.89 -9.21 -4.00
N LYS A 272 7.07 -10.26 -3.93
CA LYS A 272 7.23 -11.45 -4.79
C LYS A 272 6.34 -11.44 -6.03
N ASP A 273 5.24 -10.73 -5.99
CA ASP A 273 4.23 -10.77 -7.03
C ASP A 273 4.62 -9.87 -8.21
N ASN A 274 4.74 -10.48 -9.40
CA ASN A 274 5.17 -9.79 -10.63
C ASN A 274 4.21 -8.67 -11.08
N ALA A 275 2.93 -8.74 -10.70
CA ALA A 275 1.95 -7.72 -11.05
C ALA A 275 1.89 -6.59 -10.02
N ILE A 276 2.13 -6.89 -8.74
CA ILE A 276 2.06 -5.93 -7.63
C ILE A 276 3.36 -5.15 -7.47
N TYR A 277 4.52 -5.79 -7.69
CA TYR A 277 5.83 -5.14 -7.57
C TYR A 277 5.95 -3.82 -8.38
N PRO A 278 5.61 -3.77 -9.68
CA PRO A 278 5.65 -2.51 -10.45
C PRO A 278 4.67 -1.46 -9.91
N ILE A 279 3.53 -1.90 -9.41
CA ILE A 279 2.51 -1.04 -8.81
C ILE A 279 3.05 -0.38 -7.53
N GLY A 280 3.71 -1.17 -6.69
CA GLY A 280 4.36 -0.69 -5.47
C GLY A 280 5.44 0.35 -5.77
N LEU A 281 6.32 0.08 -6.74
CA LEU A 281 7.34 1.02 -7.18
C LEU A 281 6.74 2.34 -7.67
N ALA A 282 5.73 2.27 -8.54
CA ALA A 282 5.06 3.47 -9.04
C ALA A 282 4.45 4.28 -7.88
N ASN A 283 3.78 3.62 -6.93
CA ASN A 283 3.20 4.27 -5.76
C ASN A 283 4.25 5.01 -4.91
N LEU A 284 5.41 4.40 -4.68
CA LEU A 284 6.50 5.00 -3.91
C LEU A 284 7.09 6.24 -4.60
N ILE A 285 7.33 6.18 -5.92
CA ILE A 285 7.76 7.35 -6.70
C ILE A 285 6.73 8.49 -6.62
N LEU A 286 5.43 8.16 -6.67
CA LEU A 286 4.35 9.14 -6.56
C LEU A 286 4.29 9.82 -5.18
N HIS A 287 4.77 9.13 -4.13
CA HIS A 287 4.93 9.68 -2.79
C HIS A 287 6.31 10.30 -2.55
N SER A 288 7.02 10.68 -3.62
CA SER A 288 8.32 11.36 -3.56
C SER A 288 9.47 10.53 -2.97
N ILE A 289 9.35 9.22 -2.95
CA ILE A 289 10.45 8.30 -2.67
C ILE A 289 11.14 8.04 -4.01
N ASP A 290 12.24 8.75 -4.27
CA ASP A 290 12.89 8.74 -5.60
C ASP A 290 13.72 7.48 -5.85
N GLU A 291 14.25 6.86 -4.81
CA GLU A 291 14.99 5.60 -4.84
C GLU A 291 14.36 4.57 -3.90
N PRO A 292 13.22 3.97 -4.28
CA PRO A 292 12.61 2.92 -3.50
C PRO A 292 13.47 1.64 -3.55
N HIS A 293 14.02 1.21 -2.43
CA HIS A 293 14.83 0.02 -2.34
C HIS A 293 13.93 -1.22 -2.19
N ILE A 294 13.33 -1.65 -3.28
CA ILE A 294 12.44 -2.82 -3.29
C ILE A 294 13.13 -4.01 -3.97
N TRP A 295 13.31 -5.07 -3.21
CA TRP A 295 13.78 -6.35 -3.72
C TRP A 295 12.62 -7.16 -4.30
N HIS A 296 12.73 -7.52 -5.58
CA HIS A 296 11.76 -8.37 -6.26
C HIS A 296 12.10 -9.84 -6.04
N GLY A 297 11.29 -10.53 -5.26
CA GLY A 297 11.51 -11.92 -4.95
C GLY A 297 10.74 -12.40 -3.71
N ASN A 298 10.87 -13.68 -3.39
CA ASN A 298 10.19 -14.28 -2.24
C ASN A 298 11.04 -14.16 -0.97
N THR A 299 10.61 -13.33 -0.05
CA THR A 299 11.27 -13.06 1.24
C THR A 299 11.56 -14.33 2.03
N LEU A 300 10.60 -15.26 2.09
CA LEU A 300 10.72 -16.47 2.93
C LEU A 300 11.64 -17.53 2.32
N THR A 301 11.62 -17.69 1.00
CA THR A 301 12.53 -18.62 0.31
C THR A 301 13.88 -18.01 -0.03
N GLY A 302 13.96 -16.68 -0.14
CA GLY A 302 15.12 -15.96 -0.66
C GLY A 302 15.30 -16.08 -2.15
N ALA A 303 14.30 -16.61 -2.87
CA ALA A 303 14.33 -16.69 -4.32
C ALA A 303 14.19 -15.30 -4.92
N GLU A 304 15.23 -14.85 -5.61
CA GLU A 304 15.31 -13.54 -6.24
C GLU A 304 14.80 -13.57 -7.68
N THR A 305 14.03 -12.54 -8.03
CA THR A 305 13.71 -12.21 -9.42
C THR A 305 14.56 -11.05 -9.90
N TYR A 306 14.66 -9.98 -9.09
CA TYR A 306 15.52 -8.84 -9.35
C TYR A 306 15.92 -8.12 -8.04
N GLY A 307 17.21 -8.01 -7.78
CA GLY A 307 17.77 -7.40 -6.57
C GLY A 307 18.45 -6.05 -6.79
N GLY A 308 18.48 -5.52 -8.03
CA GLY A 308 19.29 -4.35 -8.36
C GLY A 308 18.90 -3.06 -7.63
N LEU A 309 17.63 -2.88 -7.26
CA LEU A 309 17.17 -1.74 -6.45
C LEU A 309 17.47 -1.91 -4.95
N PHE A 310 17.86 -3.10 -4.53
CA PHE A 310 18.14 -3.44 -3.13
C PHE A 310 19.64 -3.49 -2.79
N GLN A 311 20.48 -3.12 -3.77
CA GLN A 311 21.93 -3.09 -3.56
C GLN A 311 22.31 -2.08 -2.48
N GLY A 312 23.17 -2.51 -1.54
CA GLY A 312 23.59 -1.66 -0.42
C GLY A 312 22.57 -1.54 0.72
N ALA A 313 21.45 -2.27 0.65
CA ALA A 313 20.49 -2.30 1.74
C ALA A 313 21.11 -2.79 3.06
N PRO A 314 20.75 -2.20 4.21
CA PRO A 314 21.26 -2.62 5.52
C PRO A 314 20.80 -4.05 5.83
N ALA A 315 21.59 -4.75 6.64
CA ALA A 315 21.23 -6.09 7.12
C ALA A 315 20.10 -6.04 8.16
N LEU A 316 20.03 -4.96 8.94
CA LEU A 316 19.06 -4.74 10.01
C LEU A 316 18.46 -3.33 9.89
N TYR A 317 17.22 -3.17 10.35
CA TYR A 317 16.43 -1.97 10.22
C TYR A 317 16.01 -1.38 11.57
N ASP A 318 15.79 -0.07 11.58
CA ASP A 318 15.32 0.65 12.77
C ASP A 318 13.82 0.42 13.00
N VAL A 319 13.05 0.34 11.92
CA VAL A 319 11.60 0.18 11.93
C VAL A 319 11.17 -0.91 10.96
N VAL A 320 10.29 -1.81 11.42
CA VAL A 320 9.58 -2.76 10.55
C VAL A 320 8.09 -2.54 10.68
N LEU A 321 7.41 -2.40 9.54
CA LEU A 321 5.96 -2.27 9.43
C LEU A 321 5.46 -3.32 8.44
N MET A 322 4.54 -4.18 8.86
CA MET A 322 4.12 -5.28 7.99
C MET A 322 2.70 -5.76 8.25
N ASN A 323 2.03 -6.15 7.17
CA ASN A 323 0.82 -6.99 7.19
C ASN A 323 1.09 -8.26 6.36
N PRO A 324 1.53 -9.36 6.98
CA PRO A 324 1.79 -10.59 6.26
C PRO A 324 0.52 -11.23 5.70
N PRO A 325 0.59 -12.01 4.61
CA PRO A 325 -0.57 -12.70 4.04
C PRO A 325 -1.26 -13.60 5.05
N PHE A 326 -2.60 -13.53 5.15
CA PHE A 326 -3.38 -14.37 6.05
C PHE A 326 -3.53 -15.80 5.53
N GLY A 327 -3.33 -16.80 6.38
CA GLY A 327 -3.67 -18.20 6.12
C GLY A 327 -2.81 -18.93 5.08
N GLY A 328 -1.70 -18.35 4.62
CA GLY A 328 -0.81 -18.95 3.64
C GLY A 328 -0.09 -20.21 4.16
N LYS A 329 0.29 -21.10 3.23
CA LYS A 329 1.13 -22.27 3.51
C LYS A 329 2.38 -22.24 2.63
N GLU A 330 3.54 -22.29 3.30
CA GLU A 330 4.85 -22.26 2.63
C GLU A 330 5.41 -23.66 2.41
N GLY A 331 6.14 -23.82 1.31
CA GLY A 331 6.85 -25.04 0.96
C GLY A 331 8.07 -25.32 1.87
N LYS A 332 8.70 -26.48 1.69
CA LYS A 332 9.88 -26.90 2.47
C LYS A 332 11.05 -25.91 2.32
N ASP A 333 11.22 -25.32 1.15
CA ASP A 333 12.32 -24.38 0.86
C ASP A 333 12.27 -23.15 1.78
N ALA A 334 11.07 -22.60 2.03
CA ALA A 334 10.88 -21.55 3.00
C ALA A 334 11.11 -22.04 4.43
N GLN A 335 10.46 -23.16 4.79
CA GLN A 335 10.49 -23.70 6.16
C GLN A 335 11.91 -23.99 6.68
N THR A 336 12.81 -24.50 5.81
CA THR A 336 14.17 -24.89 6.21
C THR A 336 15.10 -23.71 6.52
N ARG A 337 14.72 -22.49 6.16
CA ARG A 337 15.51 -21.28 6.41
C ARG A 337 15.29 -20.68 7.81
N PHE A 338 14.29 -21.15 8.53
CA PHE A 338 13.91 -20.62 9.85
C PHE A 338 14.19 -21.61 10.97
N ALA A 339 14.47 -21.09 12.15
CA ALA A 339 14.77 -21.90 13.34
C ALA A 339 13.58 -22.80 13.72
N TYR A 340 12.36 -22.26 13.65
CA TYR A 340 11.14 -22.99 14.00
C TYR A 340 10.34 -23.27 12.73
N LYS A 341 10.53 -24.49 12.21
CA LYS A 341 9.98 -24.94 10.93
C LYS A 341 8.46 -25.11 10.99
N THR A 342 7.76 -24.42 10.13
CA THR A 342 6.30 -24.53 9.94
C THR A 342 5.92 -24.12 8.53
N GLY A 343 4.76 -24.60 8.05
CA GLY A 343 4.16 -24.09 6.82
C GLY A 343 3.34 -22.80 7.02
N ALA A 344 3.17 -22.33 8.23
CA ALA A 344 2.35 -21.13 8.50
C ALA A 344 3.12 -19.85 8.10
N THR A 345 2.68 -19.21 7.02
CA THR A 345 3.31 -18.01 6.43
C THR A 345 3.53 -16.90 7.47
N GLN A 346 2.53 -16.56 8.26
CA GLN A 346 2.63 -15.50 9.28
C GLN A 346 3.66 -15.79 10.37
N VAL A 347 3.81 -17.06 10.78
CA VAL A 347 4.80 -17.48 11.78
C VAL A 347 6.21 -17.36 11.24
N LEU A 348 6.43 -17.68 9.96
CA LEU A 348 7.73 -17.49 9.30
C LEU A 348 8.05 -16.01 9.14
N PHE A 349 7.09 -15.18 8.75
CA PHE A 349 7.30 -13.72 8.70
C PHE A 349 7.59 -13.13 10.07
N LEU A 350 6.93 -13.58 11.13
CA LEU A 350 7.24 -13.08 12.49
C LEU A 350 8.69 -13.40 12.88
N GLN A 351 9.19 -14.62 12.58
CA GLN A 351 10.61 -14.94 12.78
C GLN A 351 11.52 -14.02 11.95
N HIS A 352 11.22 -13.84 10.65
CA HIS A 352 11.98 -12.96 9.77
C HIS A 352 12.04 -11.52 10.28
N VAL A 353 10.91 -10.97 10.73
CA VAL A 353 10.81 -9.60 11.27
C VAL A 353 11.65 -9.43 12.54
N ILE A 354 11.55 -10.36 13.50
CA ILE A 354 12.35 -10.33 14.71
C ILE A 354 13.85 -10.30 14.36
N ASP A 355 14.28 -11.13 13.40
CA ASP A 355 15.69 -11.23 13.00
C ASP A 355 16.17 -10.05 12.14
N SER A 356 15.24 -9.27 11.53
CA SER A 356 15.56 -8.10 10.70
C SER A 356 15.70 -6.79 11.47
N LEU A 357 15.35 -6.76 12.76
CA LEU A 357 15.41 -5.56 13.59
C LEU A 357 16.80 -5.35 14.19
N LYS A 358 17.26 -4.09 14.20
CA LYS A 358 18.39 -3.64 15.04
C LYS A 358 18.04 -3.78 16.52
N PRO A 359 19.03 -3.90 17.43
CA PRO A 359 18.79 -3.64 18.85
C PRO A 359 18.18 -2.23 19.04
N GLY A 360 17.09 -2.13 19.79
CA GLY A 360 16.28 -0.91 19.91
C GLY A 360 15.32 -0.63 18.76
N GLY A 361 15.38 -1.41 17.69
CA GLY A 361 14.46 -1.30 16.56
C GLY A 361 13.03 -1.67 16.93
N ARG A 362 12.05 -1.01 16.28
CA ARG A 362 10.61 -1.11 16.60
C ARG A 362 9.85 -1.81 15.48
N CYS A 363 8.84 -2.57 15.85
CA CYS A 363 7.97 -3.23 14.90
C CYS A 363 6.49 -3.00 15.18
N GLY A 364 5.73 -2.77 14.10
CA GLY A 364 4.28 -2.92 14.05
C GLY A 364 3.91 -3.99 13.04
N ILE A 365 3.26 -5.08 13.49
CA ILE A 365 2.87 -6.19 12.62
C ILE A 365 1.40 -6.57 12.83
N VAL A 366 0.73 -6.87 11.72
CA VAL A 366 -0.64 -7.41 11.75
C VAL A 366 -0.58 -8.93 11.80
N LEU A 367 -1.24 -9.56 12.76
CA LEU A 367 -1.34 -11.02 12.84
C LEU A 367 -2.79 -11.46 13.05
N ASP A 368 -3.17 -12.59 12.45
CA ASP A 368 -4.48 -13.19 12.73
C ASP A 368 -4.54 -13.73 14.16
N GLU A 369 -5.76 -13.82 14.70
CA GLU A 369 -5.99 -14.31 16.05
C GLU A 369 -5.49 -15.75 16.23
N GLY A 370 -5.47 -16.56 15.15
CA GLY A 370 -4.98 -17.93 15.16
C GLY A 370 -3.50 -18.04 15.51
N VAL A 371 -2.67 -17.09 15.09
CA VAL A 371 -1.25 -17.05 15.47
C VAL A 371 -1.10 -16.83 16.98
N LEU A 372 -1.95 -16.00 17.57
CA LEU A 372 -1.87 -15.64 18.98
C LEU A 372 -2.25 -16.82 19.91
N PHE A 373 -3.39 -17.48 19.64
CA PHE A 373 -3.92 -18.49 20.57
C PHE A 373 -3.40 -19.91 20.35
N ARG A 374 -2.83 -20.26 19.19
CA ARG A 374 -2.36 -21.62 18.95
C ARG A 374 -1.20 -21.99 19.86
N THR A 375 -1.43 -22.99 20.71
CA THR A 375 -0.48 -23.50 21.70
C THR A 375 -0.17 -24.98 21.53
N ASN A 376 -0.82 -25.67 20.59
CA ASN A 376 -0.67 -27.09 20.28
C ASN A 376 0.37 -27.38 19.17
N GLU A 377 0.92 -26.34 18.53
CA GLU A 377 1.94 -26.46 17.50
C GLU A 377 3.27 -25.86 17.99
N ASN A 378 4.33 -26.69 18.06
CA ASN A 378 5.61 -26.28 18.63
C ASN A 378 6.21 -25.04 17.97
N ALA A 379 6.14 -24.92 16.64
CA ALA A 379 6.70 -23.76 15.94
C ALA A 379 6.02 -22.44 16.33
N PHE A 380 4.70 -22.46 16.57
CA PHE A 380 3.95 -21.28 17.06
C PHE A 380 4.40 -20.89 18.46
N VAL A 381 4.48 -21.88 19.37
CA VAL A 381 4.93 -21.66 20.75
C VAL A 381 6.34 -21.12 20.80
N GLN A 382 7.28 -21.76 20.09
CA GLN A 382 8.69 -21.34 20.07
C GLN A 382 8.90 -19.96 19.43
N THR A 383 8.14 -19.62 18.39
CA THR A 383 8.21 -18.29 17.78
C THR A 383 7.68 -17.21 18.72
N LYS A 384 6.57 -17.46 19.45
CA LYS A 384 6.05 -16.54 20.45
C LYS A 384 7.00 -16.42 21.64
N ARG A 385 7.60 -17.53 22.06
CA ARG A 385 8.65 -17.49 23.08
C ARG A 385 9.84 -16.63 22.65
N LYS A 386 10.38 -16.84 21.43
CA LYS A 386 11.44 -16.02 20.85
C LYS A 386 11.05 -14.53 20.84
N LEU A 387 9.80 -14.20 20.44
CA LEU A 387 9.30 -12.83 20.49
C LEU A 387 9.41 -12.24 21.90
N LEU A 388 8.98 -12.97 22.93
CA LEU A 388 9.00 -12.51 24.32
C LEU A 388 10.42 -12.51 24.95
N ASP A 389 11.33 -13.36 24.45
CA ASP A 389 12.72 -13.44 24.93
C ASP A 389 13.58 -12.33 24.31
N ASP A 390 13.43 -12.07 23.01
CA ASP A 390 14.28 -11.17 22.23
C ASP A 390 13.75 -9.75 22.16
N CYS A 391 12.44 -9.55 22.42
CA CYS A 391 11.76 -8.27 22.26
C CYS A 391 10.86 -7.95 23.47
N ASP A 392 10.69 -6.66 23.73
CA ASP A 392 9.61 -6.17 24.59
C ASP A 392 8.33 -6.04 23.74
N LEU A 393 7.42 -7.00 23.87
CA LEU A 393 6.06 -6.95 23.31
C LEU A 393 5.18 -6.10 24.22
N TRP A 394 5.23 -4.79 24.02
CA TRP A 394 4.60 -3.84 24.92
C TRP A 394 3.12 -3.56 24.64
N CYS A 395 2.59 -3.91 23.43
CA CYS A 395 1.16 -3.71 23.14
C CYS A 395 0.62 -4.73 22.16
N ILE A 396 -0.59 -5.23 22.43
CA ILE A 396 -1.46 -5.97 21.49
C ILE A 396 -2.79 -5.24 21.41
N LEU A 397 -3.18 -4.81 20.20
CA LEU A 397 -4.47 -4.18 19.93
C LEU A 397 -5.34 -5.13 19.11
N SER A 398 -6.48 -5.53 19.66
CA SER A 398 -7.48 -6.36 18.97
C SER A 398 -8.37 -5.50 18.07
N LEU A 399 -8.41 -5.83 16.78
CA LEU A 399 -9.22 -5.10 15.80
C LEU A 399 -10.66 -5.61 15.74
N PRO A 400 -11.61 -4.76 15.31
CA PRO A 400 -12.98 -5.17 15.07
C PRO A 400 -13.06 -6.30 14.03
N PRO A 401 -13.95 -7.30 14.22
CA PRO A 401 -14.28 -8.25 13.17
C PRO A 401 -14.70 -7.52 11.88
N GLY A 402 -14.28 -8.01 10.73
CA GLY A 402 -14.62 -7.38 9.45
C GLY A 402 -13.73 -6.22 9.01
N THR A 403 -12.71 -5.84 9.78
CA THR A 403 -11.74 -4.79 9.39
C THR A 403 -11.10 -5.09 8.03
N PHE A 404 -10.81 -6.34 7.73
CA PHE A 404 -10.19 -6.78 6.47
C PHE A 404 -11.18 -7.38 5.45
N VAL A 405 -12.49 -7.28 5.67
CA VAL A 405 -13.51 -7.82 4.73
C VAL A 405 -13.42 -7.17 3.35
N ASN A 406 -13.13 -5.88 3.28
CA ASN A 406 -12.92 -5.20 2.00
C ASN A 406 -11.62 -5.63 1.30
N ALA A 407 -10.66 -6.16 2.05
CA ALA A 407 -9.44 -6.79 1.56
C ALA A 407 -9.58 -8.30 1.34
N GLY A 408 -10.83 -8.84 1.32
CA GLY A 408 -11.11 -10.24 1.03
C GLY A 408 -10.88 -11.22 2.20
N ALA A 409 -10.45 -10.74 3.37
CA ALA A 409 -10.15 -11.59 4.52
C ALA A 409 -11.23 -11.47 5.61
N GLY A 410 -11.94 -12.57 5.88
CA GLY A 410 -12.92 -12.67 6.97
C GLY A 410 -12.30 -12.99 8.34
N VAL A 411 -11.01 -12.73 8.53
CA VAL A 411 -10.25 -13.06 9.72
C VAL A 411 -10.33 -11.95 10.77
N LYS A 412 -10.30 -12.33 12.05
CA LYS A 412 -10.08 -11.41 13.15
C LYS A 412 -8.57 -11.21 13.32
N ALA A 413 -8.13 -9.98 13.27
CA ALA A 413 -6.72 -9.61 13.29
C ALA A 413 -6.38 -8.74 14.50
N ASN A 414 -5.10 -8.76 14.87
CA ASN A 414 -4.53 -7.98 15.96
C ASN A 414 -3.29 -7.22 15.44
N LEU A 415 -3.04 -6.05 16.03
CA LEU A 415 -1.80 -5.29 15.84
C LEU A 415 -0.88 -5.58 17.02
N LEU A 416 0.33 -6.04 16.73
CA LEU A 416 1.36 -6.25 17.72
C LEU A 416 2.43 -5.19 17.57
N PHE A 417 2.83 -4.59 18.71
CA PHE A 417 3.86 -3.58 18.76
C PHE A 417 4.96 -4.02 19.75
N PHE A 418 6.19 -4.07 19.28
CA PHE A 418 7.33 -4.52 20.08
C PHE A 418 8.63 -3.82 19.72
N THR A 419 9.59 -3.86 20.65
CA THR A 419 10.92 -3.29 20.50
C THR A 419 11.96 -4.37 20.73
N LYS A 420 12.94 -4.51 19.83
CA LYS A 420 14.01 -5.51 19.91
C LYS A 420 15.03 -5.15 21.01
N GLY A 421 15.51 -6.14 21.75
CA GLY A 421 16.70 -6.05 22.60
C GLY A 421 16.45 -6.10 24.11
N GLN A 422 15.18 -6.12 24.52
CA GLN A 422 14.79 -6.36 25.92
C GLN A 422 13.70 -7.44 25.96
N PRO A 423 13.74 -8.37 26.94
CA PRO A 423 12.67 -9.34 27.09
C PRO A 423 11.39 -8.66 27.57
N THR A 424 10.26 -9.23 27.16
CA THR A 424 8.93 -8.79 27.60
C THR A 424 8.74 -9.11 29.09
N GLU A 425 8.38 -8.14 29.90
CA GLU A 425 7.95 -8.33 31.29
C GLU A 425 6.44 -8.33 31.42
N LYS A 426 5.76 -7.46 30.69
CA LYS A 426 4.30 -7.30 30.66
C LYS A 426 3.85 -6.79 29.30
N THR A 427 2.65 -7.15 28.89
CA THR A 427 2.03 -6.70 27.65
C THR A 427 0.72 -5.97 27.97
N TRP A 428 0.56 -4.76 27.44
CA TRP A 428 -0.68 -4.01 27.50
C TRP A 428 -1.59 -4.39 26.34
N TYR A 429 -2.84 -4.67 26.63
CA TYR A 429 -3.87 -5.03 25.67
C TYR A 429 -4.86 -3.89 25.50
N TYR A 430 -5.31 -3.69 24.27
CA TYR A 430 -6.39 -2.77 23.94
C TYR A 430 -7.39 -3.44 23.00
N ASP A 431 -8.69 -3.38 23.33
CA ASP A 431 -9.74 -4.12 22.62
C ASP A 431 -10.71 -3.18 21.90
N LEU A 432 -10.72 -3.25 20.55
CA LEU A 432 -11.69 -2.58 19.68
C LEU A 432 -12.71 -3.57 19.08
N SER A 433 -12.73 -4.82 19.52
CA SER A 433 -13.53 -5.89 18.90
C SER A 433 -15.04 -5.70 19.02
N ASP A 434 -15.52 -4.86 19.92
CA ASP A 434 -16.93 -4.48 20.10
C ASP A 434 -17.44 -3.50 19.03
N ILE A 435 -16.55 -2.83 18.30
CA ILE A 435 -16.91 -1.88 17.26
C ILE A 435 -17.44 -2.61 16.04
N LYS A 436 -18.65 -2.25 15.60
CA LYS A 436 -19.24 -2.81 14.38
C LYS A 436 -18.63 -2.14 13.14
N VAL A 437 -17.93 -2.94 12.35
CA VAL A 437 -17.28 -2.55 11.10
C VAL A 437 -17.86 -3.35 9.93
N GLY A 438 -18.02 -2.70 8.79
CA GLY A 438 -18.50 -3.33 7.56
C GLY A 438 -18.31 -2.42 6.34
N LYS A 439 -18.75 -2.88 5.17
CA LYS A 439 -18.59 -2.10 3.90
C LYS A 439 -19.16 -0.69 3.96
N LYS A 440 -20.29 -0.49 4.67
CA LYS A 440 -20.94 0.82 4.81
C LYS A 440 -20.44 1.62 6.01
N THR A 441 -19.80 0.97 6.96
CA THR A 441 -19.28 1.55 8.21
C THR A 441 -17.83 1.12 8.40
N PRO A 442 -16.88 1.63 7.57
CA PRO A 442 -15.48 1.25 7.68
C PRO A 442 -14.89 1.74 9.00
N LEU A 443 -13.84 1.07 9.46
CA LEU A 443 -13.06 1.54 10.61
C LEU A 443 -12.40 2.89 10.25
N THR A 444 -12.59 3.91 11.09
CA THR A 444 -11.99 5.23 10.91
C THR A 444 -10.89 5.49 11.93
N LEU A 445 -9.99 6.44 11.66
CA LEU A 445 -8.87 6.77 12.56
C LEU A 445 -9.37 7.33 13.91
N GLU A 446 -10.52 8.01 13.91
CA GLU A 446 -11.19 8.52 15.11
C GLU A 446 -11.48 7.43 16.15
N LYS A 447 -11.73 6.19 15.69
CA LYS A 447 -11.95 5.06 16.59
C LYS A 447 -10.72 4.65 17.39
N PHE A 448 -9.54 5.14 16.99
CA PHE A 448 -8.27 4.92 17.70
C PHE A 448 -7.90 6.09 18.62
N GLU A 449 -8.67 7.19 18.71
CA GLU A 449 -8.29 8.38 19.49
C GLU A 449 -8.12 8.07 20.97
N GLU A 450 -9.02 7.29 21.57
CA GLU A 450 -8.89 6.86 22.96
C GLU A 450 -7.64 5.99 23.18
N PHE A 451 -7.38 5.06 22.27
CA PHE A 451 -6.16 4.25 22.28
C PHE A 451 -4.91 5.13 22.24
N PHE A 452 -4.84 6.10 21.32
CA PHE A 452 -3.69 7.00 21.22
C PHE A 452 -3.50 7.86 22.49
N ARG A 453 -4.59 8.28 23.11
CA ARG A 453 -4.55 9.05 24.36
C ARG A 453 -4.01 8.25 25.54
N LEU A 454 -4.36 6.96 25.60
CA LEU A 454 -3.94 6.05 26.69
C LEU A 454 -2.55 5.43 26.47
N LEU A 455 -2.09 5.38 25.22
CA LEU A 455 -0.85 4.70 24.83
C LEU A 455 0.40 5.13 25.61
N PRO A 456 0.65 6.42 25.91
CA PRO A 456 1.83 6.83 26.66
C PRO A 456 1.89 6.24 28.06
N GLU A 457 0.78 6.25 28.80
CA GLU A 457 0.65 5.76 30.17
C GLU A 457 0.32 4.27 30.24
N ARG A 458 -0.23 3.72 29.15
CA ARG A 458 -0.74 2.32 29.07
C ARG A 458 -1.65 1.99 30.25
N GLY A 459 -2.55 2.92 30.57
CA GLY A 459 -3.49 2.77 31.69
C GLY A 459 -4.57 1.75 31.41
N ASP A 460 -5.04 1.10 32.46
CA ASP A 460 -6.15 0.13 32.40
C ASP A 460 -7.50 0.88 32.40
N ASN A 461 -8.44 0.41 31.56
CA ASN A 461 -9.83 0.88 31.51
C ASN A 461 -10.76 -0.25 31.04
N GLU A 462 -12.01 0.09 30.65
CA GLU A 462 -12.98 -0.91 30.15
C GLU A 462 -12.49 -1.67 28.90
N ARG A 463 -11.59 -1.08 28.10
CA ARG A 463 -11.05 -1.65 26.85
C ARG A 463 -9.59 -2.05 26.95
N SER A 464 -8.90 -1.73 28.06
CA SER A 464 -7.48 -1.97 28.19
C SER A 464 -7.11 -2.59 29.53
N TRP A 465 -6.12 -3.49 29.51
CA TRP A 465 -5.59 -4.19 30.67
C TRP A 465 -4.17 -4.67 30.41
N THR A 466 -3.46 -4.99 31.46
CA THR A 466 -2.08 -5.45 31.40
C THR A 466 -1.97 -6.92 31.84
N ILE A 467 -1.20 -7.71 31.10
CA ILE A 467 -0.90 -9.11 31.40
C ILE A 467 0.61 -9.26 31.61
N THR A 468 1.02 -9.95 32.67
CA THR A 468 2.42 -10.26 32.93
C THR A 468 2.93 -11.41 32.05
N ARG A 469 4.22 -11.44 31.78
CA ARG A 469 4.88 -12.53 31.07
C ARG A 469 4.62 -13.89 31.74
N GLN A 470 4.71 -13.97 33.06
CA GLN A 470 4.45 -15.20 33.81
C GLN A 470 3.05 -15.78 33.51
N HIS A 471 2.04 -14.93 33.38
CA HIS A 471 0.70 -15.36 33.02
C HIS A 471 0.64 -15.93 31.60
N ILE A 472 1.37 -15.32 30.64
CA ILE A 472 1.46 -15.80 29.25
C ILE A 472 2.16 -17.16 29.21
N GLU A 473 3.27 -17.31 29.94
CA GLU A 473 4.02 -18.56 30.03
C GLU A 473 3.19 -19.69 30.65
N ALA A 474 2.45 -19.40 31.73
CA ALA A 474 1.55 -20.36 32.38
C ALA A 474 0.46 -20.87 31.43
N LYS A 475 0.09 -20.12 30.40
CA LYS A 475 -0.83 -20.50 29.32
C LYS A 475 -0.12 -21.01 28.06
N ASN A 476 1.10 -21.53 28.19
CA ASN A 476 1.89 -22.05 27.08
C ASN A 476 2.03 -21.05 25.92
N TYR A 477 2.37 -19.80 26.27
CA TYR A 477 2.55 -18.69 25.32
C TYR A 477 1.29 -18.35 24.48
N ASP A 478 0.10 -18.52 25.07
CA ASP A 478 -1.12 -17.96 24.48
C ASP A 478 -1.09 -16.42 24.65
N LEU A 479 -0.99 -15.72 23.51
CA LEU A 479 -1.01 -14.27 23.47
C LEU A 479 -2.43 -13.70 23.33
N LYS A 480 -3.45 -14.55 23.22
CA LYS A 480 -4.84 -14.10 23.24
C LYS A 480 -5.29 -13.93 24.69
N ALA A 481 -5.51 -12.69 25.08
CA ALA A 481 -6.06 -12.38 26.40
C ALA A 481 -7.54 -11.95 26.26
N VAL A 482 -8.37 -12.48 27.15
CA VAL A 482 -9.76 -12.05 27.24
C VAL A 482 -9.82 -10.76 28.04
N ASN A 483 -10.58 -9.78 27.56
CA ASN A 483 -10.81 -8.53 28.28
C ASN A 483 -11.51 -8.83 29.63
N PRO A 484 -10.86 -8.58 30.77
CA PRO A 484 -11.45 -8.85 32.08
C PRO A 484 -12.64 -7.93 32.41
N HIS A 485 -12.78 -6.81 31.68
CA HIS A 485 -13.84 -5.83 31.84
C HIS A 485 -14.95 -6.01 30.80
N ALA A 486 -14.84 -7.04 29.92
CA ALA A 486 -15.89 -7.32 28.95
C ALA A 486 -17.20 -7.59 29.68
N LYS A 487 -18.24 -6.84 29.29
CA LYS A 487 -19.59 -7.15 29.79
C LYS A 487 -19.91 -8.59 29.42
N ASN A 488 -20.26 -9.40 30.42
CA ASN A 488 -20.71 -10.76 30.16
C ASN A 488 -21.98 -10.68 29.30
N THR A 489 -21.82 -10.96 28.01
CA THR A 489 -22.92 -11.00 27.03
C THR A 489 -23.51 -12.40 26.91
N GLU A 490 -23.06 -13.34 27.75
CA GLU A 490 -23.67 -14.64 27.78
C GLU A 490 -25.16 -14.49 28.19
N ASP A 491 -25.98 -15.02 27.35
CA ASP A 491 -27.40 -15.06 27.61
C ASP A 491 -27.64 -16.03 28.77
N THR A 492 -27.88 -15.49 29.95
CA THR A 492 -28.10 -16.28 31.17
C THR A 492 -29.52 -16.82 31.30
N ARG A 493 -30.38 -16.57 30.30
CA ARG A 493 -31.74 -17.06 30.26
C ARG A 493 -31.75 -18.58 30.12
N THR A 494 -32.66 -19.19 30.84
CA THR A 494 -32.90 -20.64 30.71
C THR A 494 -33.48 -20.98 29.34
N PRO A 495 -33.41 -22.24 28.89
CA PRO A 495 -34.07 -22.66 27.65
C PRO A 495 -35.57 -22.32 27.63
N GLU A 496 -36.26 -22.43 28.79
CA GLU A 496 -37.66 -22.05 28.93
C GLU A 496 -37.87 -20.54 28.69
N GLU A 497 -37.05 -19.67 29.31
CA GLU A 497 -37.14 -18.21 29.12
C GLU A 497 -36.85 -17.81 27.68
N LEU A 498 -35.96 -18.53 26.97
CA LEU A 498 -35.69 -18.31 25.55
C LEU A 498 -36.86 -18.73 24.67
N LEU A 499 -37.52 -19.84 24.98
CA LEU A 499 -38.72 -20.30 24.28
C LEU A 499 -39.87 -19.30 24.46
N ASP A 500 -40.10 -18.82 25.69
CA ASP A 500 -41.11 -17.81 25.98
C ASP A 500 -40.84 -16.49 25.19
N LEU A 501 -39.57 -16.08 25.09
CA LEU A 501 -39.19 -14.93 24.31
C LEU A 501 -39.43 -15.11 22.80
N ILE A 502 -39.12 -16.30 22.26
CA ILE A 502 -39.39 -16.66 20.86
C ILE A 502 -40.88 -16.61 20.56
N GLU A 503 -41.70 -17.17 21.44
CA GLU A 503 -43.15 -17.13 21.29
C GLU A 503 -43.72 -15.70 21.39
N ALA A 504 -43.22 -14.87 22.32
CA ALA A 504 -43.62 -13.48 22.46
C ALA A 504 -43.27 -12.68 21.18
N LYS A 505 -42.07 -12.86 20.66
CA LYS A 505 -41.64 -12.23 19.41
C LYS A 505 -42.39 -12.74 18.18
N GLY A 506 -42.75 -14.02 18.15
CA GLY A 506 -43.60 -14.61 17.12
C GLY A 506 -44.99 -13.99 17.09
N ARG A 507 -45.58 -13.71 18.23
CA ARG A 507 -46.87 -13.01 18.37
C ARG A 507 -46.77 -11.56 17.87
N GLU A 508 -45.75 -10.80 18.31
CA GLU A 508 -45.49 -9.42 17.86
C GLU A 508 -45.32 -9.30 16.32
N VAL A 509 -44.60 -10.24 15.72
CA VAL A 509 -44.43 -10.32 14.24
C VAL A 509 -45.78 -10.60 13.57
N SER A 510 -46.58 -11.55 14.11
CA SER A 510 -47.88 -11.91 13.55
C SER A 510 -48.88 -10.75 13.63
N GLU A 511 -48.91 -10.01 14.72
CA GLU A 511 -49.75 -8.82 14.92
C GLU A 511 -49.32 -7.68 13.94
N THR A 512 -48.03 -7.45 13.80
CA THR A 512 -47.49 -6.45 12.86
C THR A 512 -47.85 -6.80 11.40
N LEU A 513 -47.69 -8.06 11.01
CA LEU A 513 -48.08 -8.55 9.69
C LEU A 513 -49.60 -8.44 9.46
N ALA A 514 -50.41 -8.71 10.47
CA ALA A 514 -51.87 -8.54 10.38
C ALA A 514 -52.28 -7.07 10.25
N ALA A 515 -51.60 -6.15 10.91
CA ALA A 515 -51.78 -4.71 10.77
C ALA A 515 -51.42 -4.22 9.37
N LEU A 516 -50.26 -4.64 8.81
CA LEU A 516 -49.80 -4.29 7.46
C LEU A 516 -50.73 -4.87 6.36
N ARG A 517 -51.40 -6.00 6.58
CA ARG A 517 -52.37 -6.56 5.64
C ARG A 517 -53.74 -5.85 5.65
N LYS A 518 -54.00 -5.05 6.69
CA LYS A 518 -55.23 -4.26 6.79
C LYS A 518 -55.05 -2.81 6.33
N SER A 519 -53.84 -2.33 6.18
CA SER A 519 -53.50 -1.04 5.55
C SER A 519 -53.38 -1.21 4.03
#